data_13e0fe14684de9f557af78c1c2cf3a24
#
_entry.id   13e0fe14684de9f557af78c1c2cf3a24
#
_cell.length_a   1.000
_cell.length_b   1.000
_cell.length_c   1.000
_cell.angle_alpha   90.00
_cell.angle_beta   90.00
_cell.angle_gamma   90.00
#
_symmetry.space_group_name_H-M   'P 1'
#
loop_
_entity.id
_entity.type
_entity.pdbx_description
1 polymer ?
#
loop_
_entity_poly.entity_id
_entity_poly.type
_entity_poly.pdbx_seq_one_letter_code
_entity_poly.pdbx_strand_id
1 'polypeptide(L)'
;MSSPLRISLAKTNAATAAQLADLGRRTFQDTFGATTPPADMATFLAETFRPELQLAELQDRDTTFLLAHMQAGLVGYAKLRDNSALGLPAGQDPAGRLEIERLYVRDDWQGTGLGAALMRGILALAEQLHCAAVVLGVWEKNDRARAFYQRFGFREIGAHDFRLGQTVDRDLILRKGLAGR
;
A
#
# COMPACT_ATOMS: atom_id res chain seq x y z
N MET A 1 27.58 -6.44 -11.42
CA MET A 1 27.27 -5.36 -10.44
C MET A 1 25.76 -5.19 -10.40
N SER A 2 25.11 -5.44 -9.25
CA SER A 2 23.66 -5.21 -9.13
C SER A 2 23.38 -3.71 -9.16
N SER A 3 22.48 -3.27 -10.04
CA SER A 3 22.02 -1.87 -10.03
C SER A 3 21.45 -1.51 -8.66
N PRO A 4 21.75 -0.30 -8.15
CA PRO A 4 21.23 0.12 -6.86
C PRO A 4 19.69 0.23 -6.90
N LEU A 5 19.07 -0.07 -5.77
CA LEU A 5 17.64 0.19 -5.56
C LEU A 5 17.36 1.68 -5.74
N ARG A 6 16.36 2.01 -6.56
CA ARG A 6 15.89 3.38 -6.76
C ARG A 6 14.43 3.50 -6.31
N ILE A 7 14.18 4.36 -5.33
CA ILE A 7 12.83 4.78 -4.93
C ILE A 7 12.54 6.14 -5.58
N SER A 8 11.38 6.27 -6.23
CA SER A 8 10.97 7.51 -6.91
C SER A 8 9.45 7.66 -6.93
N LEU A 9 8.99 8.89 -7.07
CA LEU A 9 7.58 9.16 -7.36
C LEU A 9 7.21 8.62 -8.74
N ALA A 10 5.98 8.12 -8.87
CA ALA A 10 5.46 7.64 -10.13
C ALA A 10 5.22 8.79 -11.13
N LYS A 11 5.43 8.48 -12.41
CA LYS A 11 4.99 9.36 -13.50
C LYS A 11 3.57 8.99 -13.90
N THR A 12 2.72 9.98 -14.12
CA THR A 12 1.35 9.80 -14.57
C THR A 12 1.32 9.52 -16.08
N ASN A 13 1.34 8.25 -16.47
CA ASN A 13 1.23 7.80 -17.85
C ASN A 13 0.75 6.34 -17.93
N ALA A 14 0.32 5.92 -19.12
CA ALA A 14 -0.22 4.59 -19.38
C ALA A 14 0.79 3.45 -19.11
N ALA A 15 2.08 3.67 -19.39
CA ALA A 15 3.11 2.66 -19.14
C ALA A 15 3.28 2.38 -17.64
N THR A 16 3.32 3.42 -16.82
CA THR A 16 3.35 3.29 -15.34
C THR A 16 2.08 2.61 -14.84
N ALA A 17 0.91 3.00 -15.33
CA ALA A 17 -0.37 2.38 -14.95
C ALA A 17 -0.41 0.88 -15.26
N ALA A 18 0.09 0.46 -16.42
CA ALA A 18 0.18 -0.94 -16.78
C ALA A 18 1.12 -1.73 -15.85
N GLN A 19 2.27 -1.16 -15.49
CA GLN A 19 3.21 -1.78 -14.56
C GLN A 19 2.62 -1.92 -13.14
N LEU A 20 1.89 -0.90 -12.66
CA LEU A 20 1.20 -0.95 -11.37
C LEU A 20 0.09 -2.01 -11.35
N ALA A 21 -0.70 -2.10 -12.44
CA ALA A 21 -1.75 -3.10 -12.59
C ALA A 21 -1.17 -4.53 -12.56
N ASP A 22 -0.09 -4.77 -13.31
CA ASP A 22 0.54 -6.10 -13.39
C ASP A 22 1.15 -6.50 -12.03
N LEU A 23 1.95 -5.62 -11.42
CA LEU A 23 2.58 -5.91 -10.13
C LEU A 23 1.54 -6.07 -9.02
N GLY A 24 0.54 -5.19 -8.97
CA GLY A 24 -0.53 -5.25 -7.97
C GLY A 24 -1.32 -6.54 -8.04
N ARG A 25 -1.70 -6.96 -9.25
CA ARG A 25 -2.42 -8.22 -9.49
C ARG A 25 -1.63 -9.42 -8.99
N ARG A 26 -0.35 -9.53 -9.38
CA ARG A 26 0.53 -10.65 -8.97
C ARG A 26 0.69 -10.68 -7.47
N THR A 27 1.08 -9.57 -6.86
CA THR A 27 1.36 -9.51 -5.42
C THR A 27 0.12 -9.80 -4.58
N PHE A 28 -1.06 -9.31 -5.00
CA PHE A 28 -2.31 -9.59 -4.31
C PHE A 28 -2.66 -11.08 -4.41
N GLN A 29 -2.55 -11.67 -5.60
CA GLN A 29 -2.78 -13.09 -5.82
C GLN A 29 -1.82 -13.96 -5.01
N ASP A 30 -0.53 -13.64 -4.96
CA ASP A 30 0.49 -14.37 -4.20
C ASP A 30 0.18 -14.34 -2.70
N THR A 31 -0.34 -13.22 -2.20
CA THR A 31 -0.65 -13.05 -0.77
C THR A 31 -1.94 -13.73 -0.34
N PHE A 32 -3.01 -13.62 -1.14
CA PHE A 32 -4.36 -14.00 -0.74
C PHE A 32 -4.95 -15.19 -1.52
N GLY A 33 -4.28 -15.63 -2.59
CA GLY A 33 -4.81 -16.66 -3.49
C GLY A 33 -5.06 -18.01 -2.83
N ALA A 34 -4.29 -18.36 -1.81
CA ALA A 34 -4.47 -19.63 -1.08
C ALA A 34 -5.72 -19.65 -0.17
N THR A 35 -6.22 -18.47 0.23
CA THR A 35 -7.32 -18.33 1.19
C THR A 35 -8.59 -17.77 0.59
N THR A 36 -8.52 -17.21 -0.62
CA THR A 36 -9.65 -16.59 -1.32
C THR A 36 -10.21 -17.54 -2.39
N PRO A 37 -11.55 -17.72 -2.47
CA PRO A 37 -12.16 -18.48 -3.54
C PRO A 37 -11.73 -17.95 -4.92
N PRO A 38 -11.41 -18.84 -5.90
CA PRO A 38 -10.90 -18.42 -7.21
C PRO A 38 -11.80 -17.43 -7.98
N ALA A 39 -13.12 -17.59 -7.87
CA ALA A 39 -14.08 -16.69 -8.54
C ALA A 39 -14.05 -15.27 -7.91
N ASP A 40 -14.00 -15.17 -6.59
CA ASP A 40 -13.91 -13.90 -5.88
C ASP A 40 -12.58 -13.21 -6.17
N MET A 41 -11.48 -13.98 -6.18
CA MET A 41 -10.16 -13.47 -6.55
C MET A 41 -10.17 -12.90 -7.98
N ALA A 42 -10.69 -13.67 -8.96
CA ALA A 42 -10.73 -13.22 -10.34
C ALA A 42 -11.52 -11.91 -10.52
N THR A 43 -12.68 -11.81 -9.87
CA THR A 43 -13.52 -10.61 -9.89
C THR A 43 -12.76 -9.42 -9.27
N PHE A 44 -12.22 -9.60 -8.08
CA PHE A 44 -11.50 -8.53 -7.38
C PHE A 44 -10.30 -8.01 -8.19
N LEU A 45 -9.49 -8.93 -8.74
CA LEU A 45 -8.32 -8.54 -9.55
C LEU A 45 -8.73 -7.79 -10.82
N ALA A 46 -9.82 -8.22 -11.47
CA ALA A 46 -10.35 -7.56 -12.66
C ALA A 46 -10.92 -6.16 -12.35
N GLU A 47 -11.51 -5.96 -11.18
CA GLU A 47 -12.08 -4.68 -10.76
C GLU A 47 -11.05 -3.72 -10.19
N THR A 48 -10.01 -4.23 -9.50
CA THR A 48 -9.06 -3.39 -8.76
C THR A 48 -7.80 -3.06 -9.56
N PHE A 49 -7.30 -4.01 -10.39
CA PHE A 49 -6.00 -3.87 -11.06
C PHE A 49 -6.12 -3.79 -12.58
N ARG A 50 -7.01 -2.94 -13.09
CA ARG A 50 -7.07 -2.56 -14.51
C ARG A 50 -6.11 -1.39 -14.78
N PRO A 51 -5.41 -1.35 -15.93
CA PRO A 51 -4.54 -0.23 -16.26
C PRO A 51 -5.26 1.13 -16.26
N GLU A 52 -6.51 1.17 -16.72
CA GLU A 52 -7.33 2.39 -16.77
C GLU A 52 -7.61 2.93 -15.36
N LEU A 53 -7.90 2.03 -14.42
CA LEU A 53 -8.12 2.39 -13.02
C LEU A 53 -6.82 2.88 -12.38
N GLN A 54 -5.69 2.20 -12.62
CA GLN A 54 -4.39 2.65 -12.13
C GLN A 54 -4.01 4.02 -12.69
N LEU A 55 -4.39 4.30 -13.95
CA LEU A 55 -4.17 5.62 -14.55
C LEU A 55 -5.03 6.69 -13.87
N ALA A 56 -6.30 6.39 -13.60
CA ALA A 56 -7.18 7.29 -12.86
C ALA A 56 -6.65 7.56 -11.43
N GLU A 57 -6.16 6.53 -10.74
CA GLU A 57 -5.53 6.68 -9.42
C GLU A 57 -4.24 7.53 -9.48
N LEU A 58 -3.42 7.41 -10.55
CA LEU A 58 -2.24 8.24 -10.79
C LEU A 58 -2.59 9.71 -11.08
N GLN A 59 -3.79 9.99 -11.57
CA GLN A 59 -4.30 11.33 -11.87
C GLN A 59 -5.00 11.98 -10.67
N ASP A 60 -5.37 11.19 -9.67
CA ASP A 60 -6.00 11.68 -8.44
C ASP A 60 -5.01 12.52 -7.63
N ARG A 61 -5.38 13.77 -7.31
CA ARG A 61 -4.55 14.72 -6.57
C ARG A 61 -4.24 14.29 -5.14
N ASP A 62 -5.12 13.49 -4.54
CA ASP A 62 -4.98 13.01 -3.16
C ASP A 62 -4.25 11.66 -3.09
N THR A 63 -3.78 11.17 -4.23
CA THR A 63 -3.07 9.89 -4.35
C THR A 63 -1.64 10.08 -4.80
N THR A 64 -0.71 9.44 -4.11
CA THR A 64 0.71 9.43 -4.44
C THR A 64 1.22 8.00 -4.54
N PHE A 65 2.03 7.71 -5.56
CA PHE A 65 2.70 6.42 -5.68
C PHE A 65 4.22 6.57 -5.55
N LEU A 66 4.82 5.74 -4.67
CA LEU A 66 6.26 5.51 -4.60
C LEU A 66 6.60 4.20 -5.31
N LEU A 67 7.54 4.24 -6.23
CA LEU A 67 7.97 3.10 -7.04
C LEU A 67 9.37 2.65 -6.62
N ALA A 68 9.55 1.35 -6.46
CA ALA A 68 10.84 0.72 -6.23
C ALA A 68 11.31 -0.01 -7.49
N HIS A 69 12.40 0.49 -8.08
CA HIS A 69 12.98 -0.07 -9.29
C HIS A 69 14.35 -0.71 -9.00
N MET A 70 14.58 -1.85 -9.60
CA MET A 70 15.86 -2.50 -9.75
C MET A 70 16.17 -2.68 -11.25
N GLN A 71 17.33 -3.24 -11.60
CA GLN A 71 17.67 -3.53 -13.00
C GLN A 71 16.60 -4.38 -13.71
N ALA A 72 15.93 -5.26 -12.97
CA ALA A 72 14.83 -6.10 -13.46
C ALA A 72 13.50 -5.34 -13.67
N GLY A 73 13.46 -4.02 -13.49
CA GLY A 73 12.26 -3.19 -13.63
C GLY A 73 11.59 -2.85 -12.30
N LEU A 74 10.27 -2.65 -12.31
CA LEU A 74 9.47 -2.37 -11.11
C LEU A 74 9.38 -3.64 -10.24
N VAL A 75 9.85 -3.55 -9.00
CA VAL A 75 9.91 -4.68 -8.05
C VAL A 75 9.05 -4.45 -6.79
N GLY A 76 8.53 -3.26 -6.62
CA GLY A 76 7.59 -2.92 -5.54
C GLY A 76 7.04 -1.52 -5.70
N TYR A 77 5.93 -1.24 -5.01
CA TYR A 77 5.37 0.10 -4.93
C TYR A 77 4.56 0.31 -3.67
N ALA A 78 4.35 1.57 -3.31
CA ALA A 78 3.36 1.98 -2.34
C ALA A 78 2.35 2.92 -3.01
N LYS A 79 1.05 2.73 -2.70
CA LYS A 79 -0.01 3.70 -2.99
C LYS A 79 -0.40 4.38 -1.69
N LEU A 80 -0.37 5.70 -1.70
CA LEU A 80 -0.62 6.55 -0.54
C LEU A 80 -1.81 7.46 -0.84
N ARG A 81 -2.63 7.72 0.18
CA ARG A 81 -3.75 8.65 0.12
C ARG A 81 -3.66 9.71 1.21
N ASP A 82 -3.74 10.97 0.80
CA ASP A 82 -3.77 12.10 1.71
C ASP A 82 -5.15 12.26 2.38
N ASN A 83 -5.17 12.81 3.58
CA ASN A 83 -6.36 13.14 4.34
C ASN A 83 -7.32 11.94 4.51
N SER A 84 -6.77 10.77 4.84
CA SER A 84 -7.56 9.56 5.03
C SER A 84 -8.34 9.56 6.34
N ALA A 85 -9.64 9.23 6.24
CA ALA A 85 -10.51 9.03 7.39
C ALA A 85 -10.40 7.62 8.01
N LEU A 86 -9.53 6.75 7.53
CA LEU A 86 -9.38 5.39 8.03
C LEU A 86 -9.16 5.37 9.55
N GLY A 87 -10.04 4.67 10.28
CA GLY A 87 -10.00 4.56 11.74
C GLY A 87 -10.36 5.84 12.51
N LEU A 88 -10.92 6.85 11.83
CA LEU A 88 -11.51 8.01 12.50
C LEU A 88 -13.00 7.79 12.79
N PRO A 89 -13.49 8.26 13.94
CA PRO A 89 -14.92 8.44 14.14
C PRO A 89 -15.55 9.34 13.08
N ALA A 90 -16.80 9.08 12.74
CA ALA A 90 -17.54 9.90 11.79
C ALA A 90 -17.52 11.39 12.19
N GLY A 91 -17.28 12.26 11.21
CA GLY A 91 -17.26 13.72 11.42
C GLY A 91 -15.95 14.30 11.95
N GLN A 92 -14.94 13.49 12.22
CA GLN A 92 -13.61 14.02 12.53
C GLN A 92 -12.84 14.41 11.28
N ASP A 93 -12.06 15.48 11.37
CA ASP A 93 -11.23 15.98 10.28
C ASP A 93 -10.07 15.02 10.00
N PRO A 94 -9.94 14.47 8.77
CA PRO A 94 -8.85 13.61 8.39
C PRO A 94 -7.56 14.34 8.02
N ALA A 95 -7.52 15.68 8.11
CA ALA A 95 -6.38 16.48 7.69
C ALA A 95 -5.07 16.03 8.35
N GLY A 96 -4.01 16.03 7.58
CA GLY A 96 -2.66 15.64 8.03
C GLY A 96 -2.49 14.16 8.31
N ARG A 97 -3.33 13.29 7.74
CA ARG A 97 -3.20 11.83 7.84
C ARG A 97 -2.88 11.24 6.47
N LEU A 98 -1.79 10.49 6.38
CA LEU A 98 -1.40 9.76 5.19
C LEU A 98 -1.76 8.29 5.37
N GLU A 99 -2.54 7.73 4.47
CA GLU A 99 -2.84 6.29 4.45
C GLU A 99 -1.92 5.55 3.49
N ILE A 100 -1.41 4.40 3.92
CA ILE A 100 -0.80 3.41 3.04
C ILE A 100 -1.92 2.47 2.58
N GLU A 101 -2.52 2.75 1.42
CA GLU A 101 -3.56 1.88 0.86
C GLU A 101 -2.99 0.58 0.29
N ARG A 102 -1.77 0.64 -0.25
CA ARG A 102 -1.04 -0.53 -0.77
C ARG A 102 0.45 -0.40 -0.48
N LEU A 103 1.07 -1.47 -0.05
CA LEU A 103 2.53 -1.62 0.04
C LEU A 103 2.89 -3.00 -0.48
N TYR A 104 3.27 -3.06 -1.75
CA TYR A 104 3.50 -4.30 -2.46
C TYR A 104 4.96 -4.48 -2.85
N VAL A 105 5.48 -5.65 -2.58
CA VAL A 105 6.83 -6.08 -2.95
C VAL A 105 6.71 -7.43 -3.63
N ARG A 106 7.27 -7.54 -4.81
CA ARG A 106 7.31 -8.77 -5.60
C ARG A 106 7.91 -9.90 -4.76
N ASP A 107 7.37 -11.11 -4.85
CA ASP A 107 7.68 -12.23 -3.97
C ASP A 107 9.18 -12.57 -3.91
N ASP A 108 9.83 -12.63 -5.06
CA ASP A 108 11.27 -12.88 -5.18
C ASP A 108 12.17 -11.77 -4.59
N TRP A 109 11.60 -10.61 -4.21
CA TRP A 109 12.27 -9.49 -3.55
C TRP A 109 11.87 -9.32 -2.10
N GLN A 110 10.99 -10.16 -1.58
CA GLN A 110 10.62 -10.13 -0.16
C GLN A 110 11.79 -10.62 0.70
N GLY A 111 11.96 -10.03 1.87
CA GLY A 111 13.11 -10.36 2.75
C GLY A 111 14.45 -9.70 2.38
N THR A 112 14.53 -9.01 1.24
CA THR A 112 15.76 -8.33 0.79
C THR A 112 15.96 -6.92 1.37
N GLY A 113 15.01 -6.44 2.20
CA GLY A 113 15.02 -5.06 2.74
C GLY A 113 14.28 -4.04 1.88
N LEU A 114 13.74 -4.45 0.72
CA LEU A 114 13.02 -3.55 -0.20
C LEU A 114 11.76 -2.94 0.44
N GLY A 115 10.96 -3.72 1.14
CA GLY A 115 9.80 -3.21 1.89
C GLY A 115 10.20 -2.17 2.93
N ALA A 116 11.32 -2.39 3.63
CA ALA A 116 11.84 -1.42 4.59
C ALA A 116 12.34 -0.13 3.91
N ALA A 117 12.90 -0.22 2.71
CA ALA A 117 13.30 0.95 1.93
C ALA A 117 12.08 1.77 1.48
N LEU A 118 11.02 1.11 0.97
CA LEU A 118 9.75 1.77 0.65
C LEU A 118 9.14 2.43 1.89
N MET A 119 9.07 1.74 3.03
CA MET A 119 8.54 2.31 4.26
C MET A 119 9.31 3.55 4.72
N ARG A 120 10.65 3.55 4.67
CA ARG A 120 11.44 4.75 4.95
C ARG A 120 11.10 5.88 4.00
N GLY A 121 10.91 5.60 2.70
CA GLY A 121 10.48 6.59 1.72
C GLY A 121 9.09 7.17 2.04
N ILE A 122 8.15 6.33 2.46
CA ILE A 122 6.81 6.75 2.89
C ILE A 122 6.89 7.69 4.10
N LEU A 123 7.65 7.30 5.13
CA LEU A 123 7.77 8.10 6.35
C LEU A 123 8.46 9.44 6.07
N ALA A 124 9.50 9.46 5.23
CA ALA A 124 10.15 10.69 4.82
C ALA A 124 9.20 11.61 4.02
N LEU A 125 8.39 11.05 3.13
CA LEU A 125 7.36 11.83 2.42
C LEU A 125 6.30 12.38 3.38
N ALA A 126 5.81 11.58 4.31
CA ALA A 126 4.84 12.02 5.31
C ALA A 126 5.37 13.18 6.19
N GLU A 127 6.67 13.15 6.54
CA GLU A 127 7.34 14.25 7.23
C GLU A 127 7.43 15.51 6.36
N GLN A 128 7.78 15.37 5.08
CA GLN A 128 7.83 16.50 4.12
C GLN A 128 6.46 17.14 3.90
N LEU A 129 5.39 16.34 3.92
CA LEU A 129 4.00 16.79 3.82
C LEU A 129 3.44 17.30 5.15
N HIS A 130 4.23 17.31 6.21
CA HIS A 130 3.82 17.70 7.56
C HIS A 130 2.63 16.89 8.10
N CYS A 131 2.55 15.61 7.74
CA CYS A 131 1.52 14.74 8.26
C CYS A 131 1.69 14.51 9.77
N ALA A 132 0.58 14.48 10.51
CA ALA A 132 0.57 14.16 11.94
C ALA A 132 0.63 12.64 12.19
N ALA A 133 0.19 11.84 11.23
CA ALA A 133 0.18 10.38 11.34
C ALA A 133 0.19 9.67 9.99
N VAL A 134 0.71 8.45 10.01
CA VAL A 134 0.52 7.47 8.92
C VAL A 134 -0.39 6.35 9.44
N VAL A 135 -1.36 5.94 8.62
CA VAL A 135 -2.36 4.90 8.93
C VAL A 135 -2.40 3.85 7.84
N LEU A 136 -2.87 2.66 8.16
CA LEU A 136 -3.08 1.58 7.19
C LEU A 136 -4.06 0.54 7.71
N GLY A 137 -4.67 -0.21 6.78
CA GLY A 137 -5.36 -1.47 7.06
C GLY A 137 -4.44 -2.65 6.79
N VAL A 138 -4.51 -3.69 7.61
CA VAL A 138 -3.80 -4.94 7.39
C VAL A 138 -4.66 -6.12 7.82
N TRP A 139 -4.74 -7.14 6.97
CA TRP A 139 -5.47 -8.37 7.30
C TRP A 139 -4.99 -8.97 8.62
N GLU A 140 -5.91 -9.27 9.54
CA GLU A 140 -5.58 -9.75 10.88
C GLU A 140 -4.74 -11.03 10.90
N LYS A 141 -4.86 -11.88 9.86
CA LYS A 141 -4.11 -13.13 9.70
C LYS A 141 -2.76 -12.97 8.98
N ASN A 142 -2.43 -11.76 8.51
CA ASN A 142 -1.14 -11.49 7.87
C ASN A 142 -0.08 -11.16 8.93
N ASP A 143 0.34 -12.16 9.70
CA ASP A 143 1.31 -12.01 10.80
C ASP A 143 2.63 -11.41 10.34
N ARG A 144 3.07 -11.75 9.12
CA ARG A 144 4.30 -11.20 8.54
C ARG A 144 4.22 -9.69 8.34
N ALA A 145 3.14 -9.21 7.74
CA ALA A 145 2.92 -7.78 7.53
C ALA A 145 2.72 -7.04 8.85
N ARG A 146 1.95 -7.63 9.78
CA ARG A 146 1.75 -7.06 11.12
C ARG A 146 3.08 -6.88 11.86
N ALA A 147 3.93 -7.91 11.90
CA ALA A 147 5.25 -7.83 12.51
C ALA A 147 6.15 -6.81 11.82
N PHE A 148 6.05 -6.67 10.49
CA PHE A 148 6.77 -5.65 9.73
C PHE A 148 6.35 -4.24 10.17
N TYR A 149 5.06 -3.93 10.22
CA TYR A 149 4.57 -2.61 10.62
C TYR A 149 4.89 -2.30 12.09
N GLN A 150 4.79 -3.28 12.99
CA GLN A 150 5.16 -3.11 14.40
C GLN A 150 6.63 -2.69 14.57
N ARG A 151 7.56 -3.25 13.79
CA ARG A 151 8.98 -2.83 13.80
C ARG A 151 9.19 -1.37 13.39
N PHE A 152 8.29 -0.80 12.59
CA PHE A 152 8.29 0.61 12.24
C PHE A 152 7.52 1.50 13.23
N GLY A 153 7.02 0.94 14.33
CA GLY A 153 6.36 1.66 15.41
C GLY A 153 4.88 1.92 15.16
N PHE A 154 4.24 1.21 14.21
CA PHE A 154 2.80 1.21 14.07
C PHE A 154 2.14 0.45 15.22
N ARG A 155 0.99 0.94 15.69
CA ARG A 155 0.17 0.35 16.74
C ARG A 155 -1.27 0.22 16.27
N GLU A 156 -1.94 -0.83 16.69
CA GLU A 156 -3.35 -1.06 16.44
C GLU A 156 -4.20 0.01 17.15
N ILE A 157 -5.17 0.55 16.42
CA ILE A 157 -6.13 1.54 16.92
C ILE A 157 -7.59 1.14 16.68
N GLY A 158 -7.83 0.08 15.93
CA GLY A 158 -9.16 -0.40 15.60
C GLY A 158 -9.13 -1.49 14.53
N ALA A 159 -10.29 -1.79 14.01
CA ALA A 159 -10.46 -2.74 12.91
C ALA A 159 -11.68 -2.36 12.07
N HIS A 160 -11.74 -2.86 10.84
CA HIS A 160 -12.90 -2.76 9.96
C HIS A 160 -13.02 -4.02 9.10
N ASP A 161 -14.22 -4.23 8.54
CA ASP A 161 -14.44 -5.31 7.59
C ASP A 161 -13.87 -4.95 6.22
N PHE A 162 -13.17 -5.90 5.61
CA PHE A 162 -12.75 -5.85 4.22
C PHE A 162 -13.50 -6.90 3.41
N ARG A 163 -14.20 -6.46 2.35
CA ARG A 163 -14.98 -7.35 1.50
C ARG A 163 -14.24 -7.69 0.22
N LEU A 164 -14.12 -8.99 -0.03
CA LEU A 164 -13.55 -9.54 -1.25
C LEU A 164 -14.57 -10.53 -1.84
N GLY A 165 -15.40 -10.06 -2.77
CA GLY A 165 -16.55 -10.84 -3.25
C GLY A 165 -17.55 -11.15 -2.13
N GLN A 166 -17.79 -12.44 -1.89
CA GLN A 166 -18.63 -12.92 -0.78
C GLN A 166 -17.87 -13.08 0.54
N THR A 167 -16.53 -13.06 0.48
CA THR A 167 -15.69 -13.19 1.67
C THR A 167 -15.62 -11.85 2.40
N VAL A 168 -15.82 -11.91 3.73
CA VAL A 168 -15.63 -10.76 4.62
C VAL A 168 -14.45 -11.09 5.53
N ASP A 169 -13.35 -10.40 5.33
CA ASP A 169 -12.17 -10.47 6.17
C ASP A 169 -12.15 -9.29 7.15
N ARG A 170 -11.37 -9.43 8.22
CA ARG A 170 -11.17 -8.38 9.19
C ARG A 170 -9.78 -7.78 9.01
N ASP A 171 -9.75 -6.47 8.74
CA ASP A 171 -8.50 -5.71 8.70
C ASP A 171 -8.31 -4.95 10.01
N LEU A 172 -7.12 -5.07 10.58
CA LEU A 172 -6.69 -4.25 11.71
C LEU A 172 -6.26 -2.90 11.19
N ILE A 173 -6.68 -1.83 11.86
CA ILE A 173 -6.26 -0.47 11.55
C ILE A 173 -5.04 -0.15 12.40
N LEU A 174 -3.92 0.12 11.74
CA LEU A 174 -2.67 0.47 12.40
C LEU A 174 -2.37 1.96 12.19
N ARG A 175 -1.79 2.60 13.19
CA ARG A 175 -1.39 4.02 13.17
C ARG A 175 0.02 4.19 13.72
N LYS A 176 0.78 5.05 13.05
CA LYS A 176 2.03 5.62 13.55
C LYS A 176 1.87 7.14 13.65
N GLY A 177 1.99 7.69 14.86
CA GLY A 177 2.13 9.14 15.06
C GLY A 177 3.48 9.61 14.56
N LEU A 178 3.52 10.75 13.89
CA LEU A 178 4.74 11.44 13.53
C LEU A 178 4.94 12.59 14.53
N ALA A 179 6.18 12.78 15.01
CA ALA A 179 6.48 13.91 15.88
C ALA A 179 6.32 15.20 15.05
N GLY A 180 5.31 15.99 15.36
CA GLY A 180 5.25 17.35 14.85
C GLY A 180 6.46 18.12 15.35
N ARG A 181 7.16 18.78 14.42
CA ARG A 181 8.16 19.82 14.78
C ARG A 181 7.44 21.11 15.16
#